data_2dee93f8f38e5097c6b8278e0228b0bd
#
_entry.id   2dee93f8f38e5097c6b8278e0228b0bd
#
_cell.length_a   1.000
_cell.length_b   1.000
_cell.length_c   1.000
_cell.angle_alpha   90.00
_cell.angle_beta   90.00
_cell.angle_gamma   90.00
#
_symmetry.space_group_name_H-M   'P 1'
#
loop_
_entity.id
_entity.type
_entity.pdbx_description
1 polymer ?
#
loop_
_entity_poly.entity_id
_entity_poly.type
_entity_poly.pdbx_seq_one_letter_code
_entity_poly.pdbx_strand_id
1 'polypeptide(L)'
;MKKMTNDDVYTADSLREIAANQITEDNFPLIIESYRLEADSFDFNGNWEPSEITSIEDLRTELIIPGNNFWGDIIVLQLLQQALKINFIIFRSDSPKLYPTATENEDYELSIILYYENNIHFKLVGIFQSNNLYTVQKTKKLPKFIGDIIKEDTNNY
;
A
#
# COMPACT_ATOMS: atom_id res chain seq x y z
N MET A 1 -7.34 16.75 -8.51
CA MET A 1 -7.07 15.38 -8.02
C MET A 1 -8.27 14.51 -8.31
N LYS A 2 -8.15 13.44 -9.12
CA LYS A 2 -9.28 12.59 -9.50
C LYS A 2 -9.59 11.66 -8.32
N LYS A 3 -10.82 11.68 -7.81
CA LYS A 3 -11.26 10.78 -6.74
C LYS A 3 -11.49 9.40 -7.36
N MET A 4 -10.97 8.35 -6.73
CA MET A 4 -11.20 6.98 -7.17
C MET A 4 -12.69 6.65 -7.15
N THR A 5 -13.22 6.09 -8.23
CA THR A 5 -14.60 5.61 -8.34
C THR A 5 -14.61 4.11 -8.62
N ASN A 6 -15.76 3.44 -8.47
CA ASN A 6 -15.89 2.02 -8.80
C ASN A 6 -15.71 1.73 -10.31
N ASP A 7 -15.73 2.77 -11.14
CA ASP A 7 -15.60 2.67 -12.61
C ASP A 7 -14.15 2.93 -13.07
N ASP A 8 -13.25 3.36 -12.17
CA ASP A 8 -11.85 3.60 -12.52
C ASP A 8 -11.11 2.26 -12.66
N VAL A 9 -10.53 2.05 -13.83
CA VAL A 9 -9.67 0.90 -14.10
C VAL A 9 -8.23 1.33 -13.94
N TYR A 10 -7.54 0.74 -12.96
CA TYR A 10 -6.12 0.96 -12.73
C TYR A 10 -5.33 -0.27 -13.21
N THR A 11 -4.28 -0.01 -13.97
CA THR A 11 -3.28 -1.03 -14.32
C THR A 11 -2.12 -1.00 -13.34
N ALA A 12 -1.31 -2.04 -13.29
CA ALA A 12 -0.09 -2.04 -12.47
C ALA A 12 0.83 -0.87 -12.83
N ASP A 13 0.96 -0.56 -14.13
CA ASP A 13 1.81 0.54 -14.59
C ASP A 13 1.25 1.89 -14.14
N SER A 14 -0.06 2.13 -14.29
CA SER A 14 -0.67 3.38 -13.82
C SER A 14 -0.59 3.56 -12.30
N LEU A 15 -0.68 2.48 -11.53
CA LEU A 15 -0.49 2.54 -10.07
C LEU A 15 0.96 2.85 -9.71
N ARG A 16 1.93 2.29 -10.42
CA ARG A 16 3.36 2.60 -10.25
C ARG A 16 3.64 4.08 -10.51
N GLU A 17 3.13 4.63 -11.61
CA GLU A 17 3.26 6.05 -11.92
C GLU A 17 2.62 6.95 -10.86
N ILE A 18 1.42 6.57 -10.37
CA ILE A 18 0.72 7.32 -9.31
C ILE A 18 1.58 7.32 -8.03
N ALA A 19 2.12 6.17 -7.63
CA ALA A 19 2.99 6.09 -6.45
C ALA A 19 4.26 6.92 -6.62
N ALA A 20 4.97 6.75 -7.74
CA ALA A 20 6.19 7.49 -8.04
C ALA A 20 5.99 9.01 -7.98
N ASN A 21 4.85 9.51 -8.48
CA ASN A 21 4.52 10.92 -8.46
C ASN A 21 4.23 11.48 -7.04
N GLN A 22 4.08 10.62 -6.02
CA GLN A 22 3.97 11.05 -4.62
C GLN A 22 5.32 11.24 -3.92
N ILE A 23 6.43 10.88 -4.56
CA ILE A 23 7.76 11.13 -4.03
C ILE A 23 8.08 12.61 -4.21
N THR A 24 8.42 13.28 -3.12
CA THR A 24 8.71 14.70 -3.04
C THR A 24 10.05 14.93 -2.35
N GLU A 25 10.56 16.16 -2.38
CA GLU A 25 11.75 16.56 -1.62
C GLU A 25 11.63 16.27 -0.12
N ASP A 26 10.42 16.37 0.43
CA ASP A 26 10.17 16.18 1.86
C ASP A 26 10.22 14.70 2.28
N ASN A 27 9.72 13.78 1.44
CA ASN A 27 9.61 12.36 1.80
C ASN A 27 10.71 11.48 1.20
N PHE A 28 11.39 11.92 0.15
CA PHE A 28 12.46 11.16 -0.51
C PHE A 28 13.55 10.70 0.45
N PRO A 29 14.12 11.56 1.35
CA PRO A 29 15.17 11.13 2.25
C PRO A 29 14.77 9.96 3.15
N LEU A 30 13.54 9.97 3.67
CA LEU A 30 13.03 8.89 4.51
C LEU A 30 12.79 7.59 3.72
N ILE A 31 12.24 7.71 2.52
CA ILE A 31 11.96 6.56 1.66
C ILE A 31 13.26 5.87 1.26
N ILE A 32 14.23 6.62 0.75
CA ILE A 32 15.48 6.00 0.29
C ILE A 32 16.30 5.43 1.45
N GLU A 33 16.27 6.05 2.62
CA GLU A 33 16.93 5.51 3.81
C GLU A 33 16.28 4.20 4.25
N SER A 34 14.95 4.09 4.20
CA SER A 34 14.25 2.83 4.50
C SER A 34 14.72 1.70 3.58
N TYR A 35 14.82 1.96 2.26
CA TYR A 35 15.31 0.95 1.31
C TYR A 35 16.78 0.59 1.51
N ARG A 36 17.62 1.54 1.90
CA ARG A 36 19.02 1.28 2.25
C ARG A 36 19.15 0.39 3.48
N LEU A 37 18.33 0.62 4.51
CA LEU A 37 18.28 -0.22 5.70
C LEU A 37 17.80 -1.64 5.39
N GLU A 38 16.82 -1.79 4.52
CA GLU A 38 16.36 -3.09 4.03
C GLU A 38 17.46 -3.82 3.26
N ALA A 39 18.19 -3.11 2.39
CA ALA A 39 19.32 -3.68 1.65
C ALA A 39 20.45 -4.13 2.60
N ASP A 40 20.80 -3.33 3.59
CA ASP A 40 21.81 -3.66 4.60
C ASP A 40 21.41 -4.86 5.47
N SER A 41 20.10 -5.08 5.65
CA SER A 41 19.53 -6.22 6.40
C SER A 41 19.28 -7.45 5.53
N PHE A 42 19.56 -7.39 4.23
CA PHE A 42 19.24 -8.42 3.24
C PHE A 42 17.74 -8.71 3.07
N ASP A 43 16.89 -7.76 3.44
CA ASP A 43 15.42 -7.85 3.33
C ASP A 43 14.89 -7.14 2.08
N PHE A 44 15.73 -6.39 1.37
CA PHE A 44 15.35 -5.67 0.17
C PHE A 44 15.06 -6.62 -1.00
N ASN A 45 13.88 -6.48 -1.59
CA ASN A 45 13.38 -7.35 -2.64
C ASN A 45 13.32 -6.69 -4.04
N GLY A 46 14.05 -5.60 -4.25
CA GLY A 46 14.17 -4.96 -5.57
C GLY A 46 15.34 -5.53 -6.39
N ASN A 47 15.29 -5.33 -7.70
CA ASN A 47 16.39 -5.67 -8.63
C ASN A 47 17.23 -4.42 -8.98
N TRP A 48 17.33 -3.48 -8.06
CA TRP A 48 18.10 -2.25 -8.15
C TRP A 48 18.84 -2.01 -6.84
N GLU A 49 19.83 -1.13 -6.86
CA GLU A 49 20.71 -0.90 -5.70
C GLU A 49 20.34 0.41 -5.02
N PRO A 50 19.77 0.39 -3.79
CA PRO A 50 19.38 1.62 -3.08
C PRO A 50 20.53 2.59 -2.82
N SER A 51 21.76 2.11 -2.73
CA SER A 51 22.94 2.95 -2.53
C SER A 51 23.27 3.81 -3.76
N GLU A 52 22.85 3.40 -4.95
CA GLU A 52 23.07 4.13 -6.21
C GLU A 52 22.02 5.23 -6.44
N ILE A 53 20.92 5.21 -5.74
CA ILE A 53 19.85 6.22 -5.85
C ILE A 53 20.30 7.51 -5.15
N THR A 54 20.43 8.57 -5.92
CA THR A 54 20.90 9.88 -5.45
C THR A 54 19.89 11.00 -5.58
N SER A 55 18.85 10.79 -6.37
CA SER A 55 17.82 11.79 -6.65
C SER A 55 16.41 11.20 -6.65
N ILE A 56 15.41 12.08 -6.55
CA ILE A 56 13.99 11.71 -6.70
C ILE A 56 13.74 11.04 -8.05
N GLU A 57 14.33 11.55 -9.10
CA GLU A 57 14.14 11.03 -10.46
C GLU A 57 14.73 9.62 -10.62
N ASP A 58 15.86 9.33 -9.97
CA ASP A 58 16.42 7.97 -9.95
C ASP A 58 15.41 7.00 -9.31
N LEU A 59 14.89 7.35 -8.12
CA LEU A 59 13.92 6.50 -7.42
C LEU A 59 12.60 6.34 -8.20
N ARG A 60 12.09 7.42 -8.77
CA ARG A 60 10.89 7.38 -9.61
C ARG A 60 11.08 6.46 -10.80
N THR A 61 12.26 6.53 -11.44
CA THR A 61 12.60 5.68 -12.59
C THR A 61 12.54 4.21 -12.21
N GLU A 62 13.13 3.81 -11.08
CA GLU A 62 13.08 2.42 -10.61
C GLU A 62 11.66 1.95 -10.29
N LEU A 63 10.84 2.80 -9.67
CA LEU A 63 9.47 2.47 -9.30
C LEU A 63 8.55 2.23 -10.50
N ILE A 64 8.75 2.94 -11.62
CA ILE A 64 7.90 2.81 -12.81
C ILE A 64 8.29 1.66 -13.72
N ILE A 65 9.50 1.08 -13.59
CA ILE A 65 9.92 -0.06 -14.40
C ILE A 65 8.98 -1.24 -14.18
N PRO A 66 8.33 -1.77 -15.24
CA PRO A 66 7.39 -2.88 -15.10
C PRO A 66 8.09 -4.20 -14.78
N GLY A 67 7.32 -5.16 -14.27
CA GLY A 67 7.82 -6.50 -13.97
C GLY A 67 8.41 -6.62 -12.56
N ASN A 68 9.48 -7.39 -12.44
CA ASN A 68 10.06 -7.77 -11.13
C ASN A 68 11.15 -6.81 -10.65
N ASN A 69 11.30 -5.64 -11.28
CA ASN A 69 12.32 -4.67 -10.89
C ASN A 69 12.05 -4.13 -9.48
N PHE A 70 10.78 -3.99 -9.15
CA PHE A 70 10.33 -3.54 -7.84
C PHE A 70 9.04 -4.25 -7.45
N TRP A 71 9.06 -4.94 -6.33
CA TRP A 71 7.86 -5.53 -5.73
C TRP A 71 7.13 -4.45 -4.93
N GLY A 72 5.81 -4.38 -5.14
CA GLY A 72 5.00 -3.46 -4.35
C GLY A 72 5.09 -3.82 -2.87
N ASP A 73 5.59 -2.90 -2.08
CA ASP A 73 5.77 -3.03 -0.64
C ASP A 73 4.87 -2.06 0.13
N ILE A 74 5.10 -1.96 1.43
CA ILE A 74 4.33 -1.09 2.31
C ILE A 74 4.52 0.38 1.96
N ILE A 75 5.70 0.78 1.49
CA ILE A 75 6.01 2.18 1.13
C ILE A 75 5.18 2.56 -0.10
N VAL A 76 5.15 1.70 -1.11
CA VAL A 76 4.31 1.92 -2.31
C VAL A 76 2.83 1.98 -1.95
N LEU A 77 2.36 1.10 -1.05
CA LEU A 77 0.97 1.14 -0.59
C LEU A 77 0.65 2.45 0.16
N GLN A 78 1.57 2.97 0.96
CA GLN A 78 1.40 4.26 1.64
C GLN A 78 1.34 5.44 0.65
N LEU A 79 2.20 5.45 -0.37
CA LEU A 79 2.16 6.45 -1.43
C LEU A 79 0.84 6.40 -2.20
N LEU A 80 0.36 5.21 -2.53
CA LEU A 80 -0.95 5.02 -3.17
C LEU A 80 -2.11 5.45 -2.28
N GLN A 81 -2.05 5.14 -0.98
CA GLN A 81 -3.05 5.56 -0.02
C GLN A 81 -3.19 7.09 0.00
N GLN A 82 -2.07 7.79 0.03
CA GLN A 82 -2.04 9.26 0.00
C GLN A 82 -2.58 9.82 -1.33
N ALA A 83 -2.19 9.23 -2.45
CA ALA A 83 -2.59 9.69 -3.78
C ALA A 83 -4.08 9.48 -4.05
N LEU A 84 -4.58 8.29 -3.76
CA LEU A 84 -5.94 7.87 -4.09
C LEU A 84 -6.96 8.21 -3.02
N LYS A 85 -6.49 8.63 -1.82
CA LYS A 85 -7.34 8.90 -0.66
C LYS A 85 -8.22 7.69 -0.28
N ILE A 86 -7.57 6.54 -0.19
CA ILE A 86 -8.17 5.27 0.22
C ILE A 86 -7.40 4.69 1.40
N ASN A 87 -8.06 3.86 2.21
CA ASN A 87 -7.40 3.09 3.24
C ASN A 87 -7.06 1.69 2.71
N PHE A 88 -5.87 1.19 2.98
CA PHE A 88 -5.52 -0.21 2.85
C PHE A 88 -5.60 -0.89 4.21
N ILE A 89 -6.44 -1.91 4.31
CA ILE A 89 -6.59 -2.75 5.50
C ILE A 89 -5.95 -4.09 5.17
N ILE A 90 -4.82 -4.41 5.79
CA ILE A 90 -4.02 -5.56 5.41
C ILE A 90 -4.02 -6.61 6.51
N PHE A 91 -4.64 -7.75 6.24
CA PHE A 91 -4.56 -8.93 7.07
C PHE A 91 -3.33 -9.75 6.72
N ARG A 92 -2.68 -10.33 7.72
CA ARG A 92 -1.50 -11.18 7.54
C ARG A 92 -1.85 -12.65 7.75
N SER A 93 -1.16 -13.53 7.01
CA SER A 93 -1.30 -14.98 7.19
C SER A 93 -0.62 -15.51 8.47
N ASP A 94 0.39 -14.80 8.95
CA ASP A 94 1.26 -15.21 10.07
C ASP A 94 0.97 -14.49 11.39
N SER A 95 -0.02 -13.59 11.41
CA SER A 95 -0.35 -12.79 12.60
C SER A 95 -1.84 -12.48 12.66
N PRO A 96 -2.46 -12.52 13.83
CA PRO A 96 -3.83 -12.03 14.00
C PRO A 96 -3.95 -10.51 13.94
N LYS A 97 -2.81 -9.80 13.98
CA LYS A 97 -2.76 -8.35 13.89
C LYS A 97 -2.76 -7.90 12.43
N LEU A 98 -3.27 -6.69 12.19
CA LEU A 98 -3.15 -6.04 10.91
C LEU A 98 -1.68 -5.73 10.61
N TYR A 99 -1.35 -5.70 9.34
CA TYR A 99 -0.06 -5.16 8.91
C TYR A 99 -0.07 -3.64 9.19
N PRO A 100 0.94 -3.09 9.86
CA PRO A 100 0.98 -1.66 10.15
C PRO A 100 1.14 -0.88 8.84
N THR A 101 0.01 -0.50 8.26
CA THR A 101 -0.01 0.58 7.29
C THR A 101 0.04 1.86 8.11
N ALA A 102 0.98 2.74 7.78
CA ALA A 102 1.05 4.01 8.48
C ALA A 102 -0.29 4.72 8.38
N THR A 103 -0.89 4.90 9.54
CA THR A 103 -2.05 5.71 9.81
C THR A 103 -3.28 5.39 8.96
N GLU A 104 -4.20 4.67 9.57
CA GLU A 104 -5.61 4.77 9.23
C GLU A 104 -5.98 6.24 9.18
N ASN A 105 -6.22 6.75 7.98
CA ASN A 105 -6.81 8.06 7.86
C ASN A 105 -8.33 7.84 7.91
N GLU A 106 -8.91 8.02 9.08
CA GLU A 106 -10.37 7.89 9.31
C GLU A 106 -11.19 8.76 8.36
N ASP A 107 -10.57 9.79 7.78
CA ASP A 107 -11.20 10.72 6.85
C ASP A 107 -11.36 10.16 5.42
N TYR A 108 -10.67 9.06 5.08
CA TYR A 108 -10.84 8.46 3.76
C TYR A 108 -12.14 7.66 3.68
N GLU A 109 -12.98 8.02 2.70
CA GLU A 109 -14.31 7.42 2.53
C GLU A 109 -14.27 5.96 2.07
N LEU A 110 -13.20 5.55 1.40
CA LEU A 110 -13.07 4.24 0.79
C LEU A 110 -11.94 3.44 1.42
N SER A 111 -12.16 2.13 1.50
CA SER A 111 -11.18 1.16 1.98
C SER A 111 -11.06 -0.01 1.03
N ILE A 112 -9.86 -0.52 0.87
CA ILE A 112 -9.54 -1.77 0.17
C ILE A 112 -8.96 -2.74 1.19
N ILE A 113 -9.43 -3.98 1.16
CA ILE A 113 -8.96 -5.02 2.04
C ILE A 113 -7.99 -5.90 1.27
N LEU A 114 -6.80 -6.08 1.83
CA LEU A 114 -5.76 -6.94 1.29
C LEU A 114 -5.45 -8.08 2.28
N TYR A 115 -5.04 -9.20 1.75
CA TYR A 115 -4.50 -10.32 2.50
C TYR A 115 -3.05 -10.54 2.09
N TYR A 116 -2.13 -10.40 3.03
CA TYR A 116 -0.70 -10.58 2.82
C TYR A 116 -0.31 -12.01 3.19
N GLU A 117 0.03 -12.80 2.17
CA GLU A 117 0.27 -14.22 2.30
C GLU A 117 1.77 -14.54 2.20
N ASN A 118 2.26 -15.29 3.18
CA ASN A 118 3.63 -15.82 3.20
C ASN A 118 4.74 -14.76 3.04
N ASN A 119 4.47 -13.53 3.44
CA ASN A 119 5.38 -12.38 3.30
C ASN A 119 5.85 -12.10 1.86
N ILE A 120 5.02 -12.48 0.86
CA ILE A 120 5.39 -12.36 -0.55
C ILE A 120 4.27 -11.69 -1.38
N HIS A 121 3.01 -12.05 -1.15
CA HIS A 121 1.91 -11.65 -2.04
C HIS A 121 0.77 -10.94 -1.33
N PHE A 122 0.33 -9.83 -1.89
CA PHE A 122 -0.94 -9.20 -1.55
C PHE A 122 -2.05 -9.76 -2.42
N LYS A 123 -3.12 -10.25 -1.79
CA LYS A 123 -4.35 -10.68 -2.45
C LYS A 123 -5.47 -9.70 -2.15
N LEU A 124 -6.20 -9.30 -3.18
CA LEU A 124 -7.37 -8.45 -3.00
C LEU A 124 -8.52 -9.27 -2.39
N VAL A 125 -9.10 -8.76 -1.32
CA VAL A 125 -10.22 -9.40 -0.63
C VAL A 125 -11.51 -8.69 -1.02
N GLY A 126 -12.46 -9.43 -1.56
CA GLY A 126 -13.78 -8.93 -1.87
C GLY A 126 -14.82 -9.36 -0.83
N ILE A 127 -15.84 -8.54 -0.65
CA ILE A 127 -16.99 -8.82 0.21
C ILE A 127 -18.22 -9.07 -0.65
N PHE A 128 -18.87 -10.21 -0.43
CA PHE A 128 -20.13 -10.54 -1.10
C PHE A 128 -21.31 -9.85 -0.40
N GLN A 129 -22.05 -9.04 -1.17
CA GLN A 129 -23.29 -8.42 -0.71
C GLN A 129 -24.34 -8.54 -1.84
N SER A 130 -25.51 -9.09 -1.53
CA SER A 130 -26.62 -9.23 -2.48
C SER A 130 -26.20 -9.83 -3.84
N ASN A 131 -25.42 -10.91 -3.83
CA ASN A 131 -24.86 -11.61 -5.00
C ASN A 131 -23.82 -10.82 -5.82
N ASN A 132 -23.34 -9.68 -5.34
CA ASN A 132 -22.25 -8.92 -5.95
C ASN A 132 -21.00 -8.97 -5.10
N LEU A 133 -19.83 -9.08 -5.76
CA LEU A 133 -18.52 -8.99 -5.12
C LEU A 133 -18.05 -7.53 -5.17
N TYR A 134 -17.82 -6.96 -4.01
CA TYR A 134 -17.28 -5.61 -3.87
C TYR A 134 -15.85 -5.69 -3.35
N THR A 135 -14.91 -5.11 -4.08
CA THR A 135 -13.48 -5.04 -3.70
C THR A 135 -13.11 -3.71 -3.08
N VAL A 136 -13.91 -2.68 -3.30
CA VAL A 136 -13.78 -1.37 -2.66
C VAL A 136 -14.98 -1.16 -1.74
N GLN A 137 -14.72 -0.83 -0.50
CA GLN A 137 -15.73 -0.66 0.54
C GLN A 137 -15.80 0.81 0.99
N LYS A 138 -17.00 1.25 1.40
CA LYS A 138 -17.07 2.50 2.16
C LYS A 138 -16.53 2.25 3.57
N THR A 139 -15.55 3.03 4.01
CA THR A 139 -14.90 2.88 5.32
C THR A 139 -15.90 2.77 6.47
N LYS A 140 -16.93 3.63 6.47
CA LYS A 140 -18.00 3.62 7.48
C LYS A 140 -18.99 2.44 7.37
N LYS A 141 -18.85 1.59 6.34
CA LYS A 141 -19.73 0.43 6.08
C LYS A 141 -18.96 -0.89 6.07
N LEU A 142 -17.74 -0.89 6.58
CA LEU A 142 -16.98 -2.11 6.79
C LEU A 142 -17.75 -3.08 7.68
N PRO A 143 -17.66 -4.41 7.44
CA PRO A 143 -18.23 -5.40 8.33
C PRO A 143 -17.77 -5.20 9.77
N LYS A 144 -18.68 -5.41 10.73
CA LYS A 144 -18.40 -5.14 12.16
C LYS A 144 -17.12 -5.84 12.63
N PHE A 145 -16.90 -7.11 12.24
CA PHE A 145 -15.72 -7.86 12.67
C PHE A 145 -14.41 -7.23 12.20
N ILE A 146 -14.38 -6.58 11.02
CA ILE A 146 -13.21 -5.84 10.52
C ILE A 146 -13.00 -4.59 11.38
N GLY A 147 -14.06 -3.84 11.64
CA GLY A 147 -13.99 -2.67 12.51
C GLY A 147 -13.58 -2.99 13.96
N ASP A 148 -13.96 -4.16 14.47
CA ASP A 148 -13.54 -4.61 15.80
C ASP A 148 -12.04 -4.94 15.84
N ILE A 149 -11.49 -5.62 14.82
CA ILE A 149 -10.05 -5.90 14.69
C ILE A 149 -9.23 -4.61 14.60
N ILE A 150 -9.68 -3.65 13.78
CA ILE A 150 -9.04 -2.35 13.64
C ILE A 150 -8.94 -1.65 15.01
N LYS A 151 -10.04 -1.63 15.76
CA LYS A 151 -10.07 -0.99 17.10
C LYS A 151 -9.18 -1.70 18.11
N GLU A 152 -9.12 -3.02 18.08
CA GLU A 152 -8.25 -3.80 18.97
C GLU A 152 -6.77 -3.51 18.68
N ASP A 153 -6.39 -3.36 17.42
CA ASP A 153 -5.02 -3.05 17.03
C ASP A 153 -4.62 -1.63 17.41
N THR A 154 -5.49 -0.63 17.21
CA THR A 154 -5.22 0.77 17.56
C THR A 154 -5.12 1.01 19.07
N ASN A 155 -5.78 0.19 19.91
CA ASN A 155 -5.69 0.31 21.37
C ASN A 155 -4.43 -0.34 21.98
N ASN A 156 -3.61 -1.01 21.18
CA ASN A 156 -2.39 -1.68 21.63
C ASN A 156 -1.08 -0.89 21.31
N TYR A 157 -1.22 0.36 20.88
CA TYR A 157 -0.17 1.34 20.68
C TYR A 157 -0.41 2.57 21.54
#